data_25a5f687655ee153b6ccaeb153e378c4
#
_entry.id   25a5f687655ee153b6ccaeb153e378c4
#
_cell.length_a   1.000
_cell.length_b   1.000
_cell.length_c   1.000
_cell.angle_alpha   90.00
_cell.angle_beta   90.00
_cell.angle_gamma   90.00
#
_symmetry.space_group_name_H-M   'P 1'
#
loop_
_entity.id
_entity.type
_entity.pdbx_description
1 polymer ?
#
loop_
_entity_poly.entity_id
_entity_poly.type
_entity_poly.pdbx_seq_one_letter_code
_entity_poly.pdbx_strand_id
1 'polypeptide(L)'
;MQSQGRDNKIYRELVNLVPKNVLATKNKAKSWQYGYNEKYNFVVISKTGQIDQILNVQGLNIALPKVSKQVFQRSDKKEKQYWEAQEIPKQLQKIKSIFQWHNAPSSFKNQWIDYIESQFDYREQGYWFMNNGKPTYITGSHWMYVQHTKIDVGLPDFREANRIFYIHWEACKADKRSFGNTYLKIRRSGFSYMGSEECANIGSITKDARIGILSKTGADAKKMFTDKVVPISNNYPFFFKPIQDGMDKPKTELAFRVPASKITKKNMYE
;
A
#
# COMPACT_ATOMS: atom_id res chain seq x y z
N MET A 1 2.63 -19.69 29.63
CA MET A 1 1.36 -20.22 29.06
C MET A 1 0.09 -19.53 29.58
N GLN A 2 0.16 -18.32 30.16
CA GLN A 2 -1.02 -17.59 30.69
C GLN A 2 -1.40 -16.31 29.93
N SER A 3 -0.68 -15.95 28.85
CA SER A 3 -0.98 -14.73 28.06
C SER A 3 -2.11 -14.91 27.03
N GLN A 4 -2.26 -16.07 26.44
CA GLN A 4 -3.24 -16.30 25.38
C GLN A 4 -4.72 -16.18 25.80
N GLY A 5 -5.03 -16.40 27.08
CA GLY A 5 -6.43 -16.32 27.57
C GLY A 5 -6.93 -14.88 27.82
N ARG A 6 -6.02 -13.97 28.20
CA ARG A 6 -6.37 -12.53 28.40
C ARG A 6 -6.56 -11.80 27.08
N ASP A 7 -5.72 -12.09 26.12
CA ASP A 7 -5.79 -11.47 24.79
C ASP A 7 -7.08 -11.83 24.05
N ASN A 8 -7.56 -13.06 24.20
CA ASN A 8 -8.83 -13.50 23.62
C ASN A 8 -10.08 -12.83 24.23
N LYS A 9 -10.05 -12.47 25.50
CA LYS A 9 -11.16 -11.76 26.15
C LYS A 9 -11.21 -10.30 25.70
N ILE A 10 -10.08 -9.62 25.74
CA ILE A 10 -9.92 -8.25 25.23
C ILE A 10 -10.30 -8.19 23.74
N TYR A 11 -9.86 -9.16 22.95
CA TYR A 11 -10.20 -9.30 21.54
C TYR A 11 -11.71 -9.39 21.31
N ARG A 12 -12.43 -10.25 22.05
CA ARG A 12 -13.90 -10.39 21.95
C ARG A 12 -14.63 -9.11 22.36
N GLU A 13 -14.17 -8.45 23.40
CA GLU A 13 -14.75 -7.19 23.85
C GLU A 13 -14.52 -6.08 22.83
N LEU A 14 -13.33 -5.97 22.25
CA LEU A 14 -13.00 -4.97 21.23
C LEU A 14 -13.76 -5.19 19.91
N VAL A 15 -13.90 -6.44 19.47
CA VAL A 15 -14.69 -6.79 18.28
C VAL A 15 -16.18 -6.45 18.47
N ASN A 16 -16.72 -6.64 19.66
CA ASN A 16 -18.11 -6.29 19.98
C ASN A 16 -18.34 -4.79 20.11
N LEU A 17 -17.28 -4.00 20.32
CA LEU A 17 -17.33 -2.55 20.47
C LEU A 17 -17.15 -1.79 19.16
N VAL A 18 -16.70 -2.45 18.09
CA VAL A 18 -16.70 -1.84 16.76
C VAL A 18 -18.15 -1.59 16.36
N PRO A 19 -18.57 -0.34 16.21
CA PRO A 19 -19.96 -0.04 15.88
C PRO A 19 -20.40 -0.79 14.63
N LYS A 20 -21.54 -1.45 14.67
CA LYS A 20 -22.09 -2.22 13.53
C LYS A 20 -22.27 -1.37 12.27
N ASN A 21 -22.43 -0.07 12.41
CA ASN A 21 -22.49 0.90 11.33
C ASN A 21 -21.14 1.13 10.64
N VAL A 22 -20.02 0.93 11.32
CA VAL A 22 -18.66 0.90 10.70
C VAL A 22 -18.50 -0.38 9.89
N LEU A 23 -19.19 -1.46 10.28
CA LEU A 23 -19.19 -2.75 9.61
C LEU A 23 -20.21 -2.84 8.46
N ALA A 24 -21.21 -1.97 8.41
CA ALA A 24 -22.45 -2.16 7.63
C ALA A 24 -22.61 -1.26 6.39
N THR A 25 -21.72 -0.34 6.09
CA THR A 25 -21.84 0.43 4.86
C THR A 25 -21.37 -0.38 3.64
N LYS A 26 -22.18 -1.35 3.27
CA LYS A 26 -22.30 -1.80 1.89
C LYS A 26 -22.79 -0.59 1.09
N ASN A 27 -22.01 -0.14 0.14
CA ASN A 27 -22.31 0.93 -0.79
C ASN A 27 -22.06 2.36 -0.28
N LYS A 28 -20.85 2.83 -0.43
CA LYS A 28 -20.50 4.10 -1.09
C LYS A 28 -19.03 4.38 -0.88
N ALA A 29 -18.37 4.59 -1.99
CA ALA A 29 -17.02 5.13 -2.12
C ALA A 29 -15.93 4.36 -1.37
N LYS A 30 -14.98 3.93 -2.11
CA LYS A 30 -13.64 3.41 -1.83
C LYS A 30 -12.83 4.25 -0.84
N SER A 31 -13.43 4.71 0.24
CA SER A 31 -12.74 5.35 1.34
C SER A 31 -12.47 4.32 2.41
N TRP A 32 -11.25 4.20 2.84
CA TRP A 32 -10.84 3.45 4.01
C TRP A 32 -11.71 3.90 5.18
N GLN A 33 -12.57 3.02 5.69
CA GLN A 33 -13.37 3.31 6.88
C GLN A 33 -12.55 2.86 8.08
N TYR A 34 -11.89 3.80 8.67
CA TYR A 34 -11.18 3.62 9.92
C TYR A 34 -12.14 3.90 11.08
N GLY A 35 -12.26 2.95 11.99
CA GLY A 35 -12.95 3.13 13.25
C GLY A 35 -11.92 3.39 14.36
N TYR A 36 -12.06 4.51 15.04
CA TYR A 36 -11.30 4.80 16.25
C TYR A 36 -12.21 4.73 17.48
N ASN A 37 -11.75 4.04 18.51
CA ASN A 37 -12.43 3.99 19.79
C ASN A 37 -11.54 4.58 20.89
N GLU A 38 -11.89 5.78 21.38
CA GLU A 38 -11.10 6.52 22.37
C GLU A 38 -10.89 5.76 23.69
N LYS A 39 -11.93 5.05 24.15
CA LYS A 39 -11.86 4.33 25.42
C LYS A 39 -10.77 3.26 25.46
N TYR A 40 -10.48 2.64 24.31
CA TYR A 40 -9.54 1.51 24.22
C TYR A 40 -8.30 1.85 23.41
N ASN A 41 -8.15 3.11 22.99
CA ASN A 41 -7.05 3.52 22.11
C ASN A 41 -6.86 2.58 20.91
N PHE A 42 -7.94 2.44 20.11
CA PHE A 42 -8.10 1.36 19.15
C PHE A 42 -8.36 1.89 17.75
N VAL A 43 -7.65 1.37 16.74
CA VAL A 43 -7.82 1.69 15.32
C VAL A 43 -8.02 0.41 14.51
N VAL A 44 -8.97 0.43 13.59
CA VAL A 44 -9.22 -0.66 12.65
C VAL A 44 -8.68 -0.29 11.28
N ILE A 45 -7.82 -1.10 10.70
CA ILE A 45 -7.27 -0.93 9.35
C ILE A 45 -7.81 -1.96 8.35
N SER A 46 -9.08 -2.33 8.51
CA SER A 46 -9.75 -3.29 7.63
C SER A 46 -11.01 -2.69 7.04
N LYS A 47 -11.15 -2.70 5.71
CA LYS A 47 -12.37 -2.28 5.02
C LYS A 47 -13.56 -3.19 5.30
N THR A 48 -13.33 -4.47 5.53
CA THR A 48 -14.40 -5.47 5.74
C THR A 48 -14.90 -5.47 7.17
N GLY A 49 -14.19 -4.81 8.09
CA GLY A 49 -14.46 -4.84 9.53
C GLY A 49 -14.26 -6.22 10.18
N GLN A 50 -13.87 -7.24 9.43
CA GLN A 50 -13.54 -8.55 9.97
C GLN A 50 -12.12 -8.53 10.51
N ILE A 51 -11.98 -8.70 11.82
CA ILE A 51 -10.71 -8.63 12.55
C ILE A 51 -10.28 -10.03 12.93
N ASP A 52 -9.02 -10.35 12.73
CA ASP A 52 -8.40 -11.60 13.15
C ASP A 52 -7.36 -11.39 14.26
N GLN A 53 -6.59 -10.34 14.18
CA GLN A 53 -5.49 -10.05 15.06
C GLN A 53 -5.50 -8.60 15.54
N ILE A 54 -5.13 -8.38 16.80
CA ILE A 54 -4.83 -7.05 17.33
C ILE A 54 -3.35 -6.96 17.60
N LEU A 55 -2.72 -5.93 17.05
CA LEU A 55 -1.34 -5.60 17.29
C LEU A 55 -1.28 -4.35 18.17
N ASN A 56 -0.51 -4.38 19.26
CA ASN A 56 -0.21 -3.20 20.05
C ASN A 56 1.11 -2.60 19.59
N VAL A 57 1.07 -1.35 19.15
CA VAL A 57 2.27 -0.60 18.74
C VAL A 57 2.27 0.71 19.51
N GLN A 58 3.23 0.87 20.40
CA GLN A 58 3.42 2.08 21.22
C GLN A 58 2.14 2.50 21.98
N GLY A 59 1.41 1.54 22.49
CA GLY A 59 0.17 1.78 23.24
C GLY A 59 -1.08 1.99 22.38
N LEU A 60 -0.95 2.01 21.08
CA LEU A 60 -2.08 2.02 20.14
C LEU A 60 -2.44 0.58 19.76
N ASN A 61 -3.69 0.20 19.98
CA ASN A 61 -4.22 -1.10 19.55
C ASN A 61 -4.69 -1.00 18.11
N ILE A 62 -4.11 -1.82 17.23
CA ILE A 62 -4.40 -1.81 15.81
C ILE A 62 -5.01 -3.15 15.43
N ALA A 63 -6.24 -3.13 14.94
CA ALA A 63 -6.91 -4.32 14.46
C ALA A 63 -6.54 -4.60 13.00
N LEU A 64 -6.02 -5.79 12.78
CA LEU A 64 -5.66 -6.30 11.46
C LEU A 64 -6.83 -7.07 10.85
N PRO A 65 -6.93 -7.07 9.50
CA PRO A 65 -7.99 -7.79 8.81
C PRO A 65 -7.90 -9.29 9.04
N LYS A 66 -9.06 -9.97 8.91
CA LYS A 66 -9.13 -11.42 8.98
C LYS A 66 -8.25 -12.06 7.91
N VAL A 67 -7.55 -13.12 8.32
CA VAL A 67 -6.70 -13.89 7.42
C VAL A 67 -7.51 -14.41 6.23
N SER A 68 -7.00 -14.22 5.02
CA SER A 68 -7.61 -14.76 3.81
C SER A 68 -7.59 -16.30 3.83
N LYS A 69 -8.72 -16.91 3.44
CA LYS A 69 -8.79 -18.38 3.27
C LYS A 69 -7.72 -18.91 2.33
N GLN A 70 -7.31 -18.13 1.33
CA GLN A 70 -6.28 -18.53 0.36
C GLN A 70 -4.92 -18.79 1.01
N VAL A 71 -4.60 -18.12 2.12
CA VAL A 71 -3.35 -18.34 2.87
C VAL A 71 -3.30 -19.70 3.53
N PHE A 72 -4.46 -20.29 3.82
CA PHE A 72 -4.59 -21.61 4.45
C PHE A 72 -4.89 -22.73 3.48
N GLN A 73 -5.07 -22.46 2.20
CA GLN A 73 -5.24 -23.53 1.22
C GLN A 73 -3.93 -24.32 1.14
N ARG A 74 -3.97 -25.55 1.64
CA ARG A 74 -2.89 -26.52 1.42
C ARG A 74 -2.75 -26.70 -0.09
N SER A 75 -1.73 -26.12 -0.67
CA SER A 75 -1.27 -26.55 -1.97
C SER A 75 -0.32 -27.72 -1.74
N ASP A 76 -0.36 -28.75 -2.59
CA ASP A 76 0.63 -29.85 -2.58
C ASP A 76 2.05 -29.37 -2.89
N LYS A 77 2.20 -28.11 -3.23
CA LYS A 77 3.49 -27.41 -3.38
C LYS A 77 3.87 -26.80 -2.03
N LYS A 78 5.12 -26.99 -1.60
CA LYS A 78 5.68 -26.33 -0.43
C LYS A 78 5.34 -24.84 -0.48
N GLU A 79 4.51 -24.39 0.45
CA GLU A 79 4.18 -22.98 0.57
C GLU A 79 5.45 -22.18 0.78
N LYS A 80 5.58 -21.06 0.05
CA LYS A 80 6.70 -20.14 0.25
C LYS A 80 6.60 -19.59 1.67
N GLN A 81 7.62 -19.85 2.47
CA GLN A 81 7.65 -19.44 3.88
C GLN A 81 8.22 -18.03 4.08
N TYR A 82 8.56 -17.34 3.00
CA TYR A 82 9.15 -16.01 3.01
C TYR A 82 8.53 -15.16 1.91
N TRP A 83 8.66 -13.85 2.06
CA TRP A 83 8.28 -12.93 1.00
C TRP A 83 9.11 -13.20 -0.26
N GLU A 84 8.42 -13.32 -1.35
CA GLU A 84 9.01 -13.36 -2.67
C GLU A 84 8.13 -12.52 -3.59
N ALA A 85 8.74 -11.50 -4.21
CA ALA A 85 8.03 -10.64 -5.14
C ALA A 85 7.50 -11.47 -6.33
N GLN A 86 6.26 -11.22 -6.69
CA GLN A 86 5.61 -11.89 -7.81
C GLN A 86 6.04 -11.21 -9.13
N GLU A 87 6.44 -12.01 -10.10
CA GLU A 87 6.71 -11.48 -11.42
C GLU A 87 5.42 -11.02 -12.10
N ILE A 88 5.44 -9.81 -12.64
CA ILE A 88 4.36 -9.35 -13.52
C ILE A 88 4.37 -10.24 -14.76
N PRO A 89 3.21 -10.74 -15.23
CA PRO A 89 3.14 -11.56 -16.43
C PRO A 89 3.87 -10.92 -17.62
N LYS A 90 4.71 -11.70 -18.30
CA LYS A 90 5.59 -11.21 -19.38
C LYS A 90 4.83 -10.45 -20.49
N GLN A 91 3.57 -10.82 -20.72
CA GLN A 91 2.73 -10.14 -21.70
C GLN A 91 2.35 -8.73 -21.24
N LEU A 92 2.05 -8.55 -19.94
CA LEU A 92 1.76 -7.23 -19.37
C LEU A 92 3.01 -6.36 -19.25
N GLN A 93 4.19 -6.96 -19.06
CA GLN A 93 5.45 -6.20 -19.03
C GLN A 93 5.75 -5.49 -20.35
N LYS A 94 5.17 -5.94 -21.48
CA LYS A 94 5.29 -5.31 -22.80
C LYS A 94 4.49 -4.02 -22.91
N ILE A 95 3.43 -3.87 -22.13
CA ILE A 95 2.61 -2.67 -22.09
C ILE A 95 3.32 -1.62 -21.23
N LYS A 96 3.67 -0.49 -21.84
CA LYS A 96 4.45 0.57 -21.17
C LYS A 96 3.62 1.76 -20.71
N SER A 97 2.38 1.90 -21.24
CA SER A 97 1.52 3.03 -20.90
C SER A 97 0.05 2.63 -20.89
N ILE A 98 -0.76 3.42 -20.19
CA ILE A 98 -2.20 3.25 -20.17
C ILE A 98 -2.83 3.40 -21.59
N PHE A 99 -2.20 4.18 -22.46
CA PHE A 99 -2.65 4.33 -23.85
C PHE A 99 -2.46 3.06 -24.66
N GLN A 100 -1.33 2.35 -24.48
CA GLN A 100 -1.12 1.04 -25.12
C GLN A 100 -2.16 0.03 -24.63
N TRP A 101 -2.45 0.02 -23.32
CA TRP A 101 -3.52 -0.81 -22.76
C TRP A 101 -4.89 -0.46 -23.35
N HIS A 102 -5.22 0.83 -23.46
CA HIS A 102 -6.49 1.28 -23.99
C HIS A 102 -6.70 0.79 -25.43
N ASN A 103 -5.64 0.81 -26.25
CA ASN A 103 -5.65 0.38 -27.63
C ASN A 103 -5.45 -1.15 -27.83
N ALA A 104 -5.22 -1.90 -26.77
CA ALA A 104 -5.07 -3.36 -26.85
C ALA A 104 -6.40 -4.02 -27.23
N PRO A 105 -6.37 -5.18 -27.93
CA PRO A 105 -7.57 -5.95 -28.28
C PRO A 105 -8.40 -6.32 -27.03
N SER A 106 -9.72 -6.35 -27.16
CA SER A 106 -10.63 -6.69 -26.05
C SER A 106 -10.34 -8.07 -25.48
N SER A 107 -10.00 -9.05 -26.31
CA SER A 107 -9.61 -10.40 -25.85
C SER A 107 -8.40 -10.37 -24.93
N PHE A 108 -7.39 -9.55 -25.26
CA PHE A 108 -6.22 -9.37 -24.41
C PHE A 108 -6.58 -8.67 -23.09
N LYS A 109 -7.41 -7.63 -23.13
CA LYS A 109 -7.87 -6.93 -21.93
C LYS A 109 -8.66 -7.86 -21.00
N ASN A 110 -9.60 -8.63 -21.54
CA ASN A 110 -10.40 -9.58 -20.77
C ASN A 110 -9.54 -10.67 -20.10
N GLN A 111 -8.45 -11.08 -20.75
CA GLN A 111 -7.52 -12.05 -20.16
C GLN A 111 -6.81 -11.54 -18.90
N TRP A 112 -6.55 -10.24 -18.80
CA TRP A 112 -5.68 -9.67 -17.78
C TRP A 112 -6.36 -8.71 -16.82
N ILE A 113 -7.64 -8.39 -17.05
CA ILE A 113 -8.33 -7.42 -16.19
C ILE A 113 -8.41 -7.86 -14.73
N ASP A 114 -8.74 -9.13 -14.48
CA ASP A 114 -8.84 -9.67 -13.12
C ASP A 114 -7.50 -9.64 -12.40
N TYR A 115 -6.39 -9.89 -13.11
CA TYR A 115 -5.05 -9.74 -12.56
C TYR A 115 -4.78 -8.29 -12.16
N ILE A 116 -5.09 -7.33 -13.03
CA ILE A 116 -4.88 -5.91 -12.76
C ILE A 116 -5.75 -5.46 -11.57
N GLU A 117 -7.02 -5.84 -11.55
CA GLU A 117 -7.92 -5.53 -10.43
C GLU A 117 -7.40 -6.09 -9.12
N SER A 118 -6.89 -7.33 -9.11
CA SER A 118 -6.28 -7.91 -7.90
C SER A 118 -5.09 -7.11 -7.39
N GLN A 119 -4.29 -6.51 -8.30
CA GLN A 119 -3.16 -5.66 -7.90
C GLN A 119 -3.64 -4.35 -7.25
N PHE A 120 -4.74 -3.77 -7.71
CA PHE A 120 -5.38 -2.62 -7.04
C PHE A 120 -5.96 -3.02 -5.69
N ASP A 121 -6.58 -4.19 -5.58
CA ASP A 121 -7.07 -4.71 -4.31
C ASP A 121 -5.93 -4.89 -3.29
N TYR A 122 -4.80 -5.45 -3.70
CA TYR A 122 -3.63 -5.59 -2.81
C TYR A 122 -3.05 -4.24 -2.40
N ARG A 123 -3.01 -3.27 -3.30
CA ARG A 123 -2.59 -1.91 -3.01
C ARG A 123 -3.51 -1.21 -2.01
N GLU A 124 -4.81 -1.50 -2.05
CA GLU A 124 -5.79 -0.88 -1.18
C GLU A 124 -5.99 -1.60 0.15
N GLN A 125 -6.05 -2.92 0.11
CA GLN A 125 -6.47 -3.75 1.25
C GLN A 125 -5.29 -4.40 1.96
N GLY A 126 -4.09 -4.36 1.34
CA GLY A 126 -2.93 -5.10 1.79
C GLY A 126 -2.95 -6.55 1.33
N TYR A 127 -1.96 -7.29 1.77
CA TYR A 127 -1.71 -8.64 1.30
C TYR A 127 -1.36 -9.58 2.44
N TRP A 128 -1.82 -10.84 2.34
CA TRP A 128 -1.48 -11.89 3.26
C TRP A 128 -0.52 -12.88 2.60
N PHE A 129 0.51 -13.28 3.31
CA PHE A 129 1.44 -14.32 2.88
C PHE A 129 1.90 -15.17 4.06
N MET A 130 2.49 -16.34 3.78
CA MET A 130 3.09 -17.16 4.80
C MET A 130 4.52 -16.69 5.06
N ASN A 131 4.79 -16.28 6.29
CA ASN A 131 6.10 -15.87 6.74
C ASN A 131 6.58 -16.82 7.83
N ASN A 132 7.53 -17.69 7.50
CA ASN A 132 8.06 -18.68 8.42
C ASN A 132 6.95 -19.51 9.12
N GLY A 133 6.02 -20.01 8.32
CA GLY A 133 4.90 -20.84 8.80
C GLY A 133 3.77 -20.08 9.49
N LYS A 134 3.80 -18.73 9.49
CA LYS A 134 2.75 -17.90 10.11
C LYS A 134 2.09 -16.99 9.08
N PRO A 135 0.75 -16.93 9.04
CA PRO A 135 0.04 -15.95 8.23
C PRO A 135 0.46 -14.54 8.65
N THR A 136 0.95 -13.76 7.71
CA THR A 136 1.49 -12.42 7.97
C THR A 136 0.81 -11.42 7.05
N TYR A 137 0.22 -10.40 7.66
CA TYR A 137 -0.39 -9.29 6.94
C TYR A 137 0.60 -8.17 6.70
N ILE A 138 0.59 -7.64 5.48
CA ILE A 138 1.26 -6.38 5.13
C ILE A 138 0.23 -5.40 4.56
N THR A 139 0.37 -4.13 4.90
CA THR A 139 -0.51 -3.06 4.39
C THR A 139 -0.29 -2.84 2.90
N GLY A 140 -1.22 -2.16 2.24
CA GLY A 140 -1.08 -1.85 0.82
C GLY A 140 0.17 -1.04 0.49
N SER A 141 0.52 -0.04 1.31
CA SER A 141 1.78 0.70 1.15
C SER A 141 3.01 -0.20 1.33
N HIS A 142 2.99 -1.12 2.31
CA HIS A 142 4.09 -2.07 2.48
C HIS A 142 4.18 -3.05 1.31
N TRP A 143 3.04 -3.51 0.81
CA TRP A 143 2.99 -4.36 -0.37
C TRP A 143 3.55 -3.63 -1.60
N MET A 144 3.17 -2.37 -1.83
CA MET A 144 3.76 -1.55 -2.89
C MET A 144 5.28 -1.42 -2.74
N TYR A 145 5.76 -1.25 -1.52
CA TYR A 145 7.19 -1.14 -1.24
C TYR A 145 7.95 -2.41 -1.61
N VAL A 146 7.53 -3.59 -1.14
CA VAL A 146 8.26 -4.84 -1.39
C VAL A 146 7.99 -5.46 -2.76
N GLN A 147 6.87 -5.10 -3.41
CA GLN A 147 6.45 -5.69 -4.69
C GLN A 147 6.85 -4.83 -5.90
N HIS A 148 6.78 -3.52 -5.78
CA HIS A 148 6.87 -2.62 -6.94
C HIS A 148 7.92 -1.51 -6.80
N THR A 149 8.51 -1.32 -5.63
CA THR A 149 9.51 -0.29 -5.42
C THR A 149 10.89 -0.78 -5.81
N LYS A 150 11.37 -0.33 -6.93
CA LYS A 150 12.73 -0.64 -7.35
C LYS A 150 13.73 0.27 -6.62
N ILE A 151 14.66 -0.34 -5.91
CA ILE A 151 15.79 0.31 -5.26
C ILE A 151 17.09 -0.02 -6.00
N ASP A 152 18.23 0.53 -5.57
CA ASP A 152 19.52 0.39 -6.27
C ASP A 152 19.93 -1.07 -6.52
N VAL A 153 19.54 -1.98 -5.62
CA VAL A 153 19.91 -3.41 -5.66
C VAL A 153 18.77 -4.33 -6.12
N GLY A 154 17.67 -3.79 -6.60
CA GLY A 154 16.47 -4.57 -7.00
C GLY A 154 15.25 -4.23 -6.17
N LEU A 155 14.42 -5.22 -5.85
CA LEU A 155 13.28 -5.05 -4.95
C LEU A 155 13.73 -5.19 -3.48
N PRO A 156 13.12 -4.43 -2.55
CA PRO A 156 13.44 -4.54 -1.13
C PRO A 156 13.00 -5.89 -0.55
N ASP A 157 13.79 -6.42 0.36
CA ASP A 157 13.40 -7.58 1.16
C ASP A 157 12.33 -7.22 2.19
N PHE A 158 11.49 -8.21 2.52
CA PHE A 158 10.58 -8.10 3.64
C PHE A 158 11.38 -8.04 4.96
N ARG A 159 10.98 -7.09 5.83
CA ARG A 159 11.51 -6.94 7.19
C ARG A 159 10.37 -6.67 8.15
N GLU A 160 10.35 -7.38 9.29
CA GLU A 160 9.31 -7.22 10.29
C GLU A 160 9.28 -5.78 10.88
N ALA A 161 10.43 -5.14 11.04
CA ALA A 161 10.49 -3.74 11.46
C ALA A 161 9.78 -2.78 10.49
N ASN A 162 9.91 -3.04 9.19
CA ASN A 162 9.21 -2.26 8.16
C ASN A 162 7.70 -2.53 8.20
N ARG A 163 7.30 -3.80 8.42
CA ARG A 163 5.90 -4.18 8.57
C ARG A 163 5.24 -3.44 9.72
N ILE A 164 5.87 -3.43 10.90
CA ILE A 164 5.36 -2.72 12.08
C ILE A 164 5.26 -1.22 11.79
N PHE A 165 6.26 -0.64 11.13
CA PHE A 165 6.20 0.77 10.72
C PHE A 165 5.01 1.06 9.83
N TYR A 166 4.80 0.29 8.77
CA TYR A 166 3.70 0.53 7.83
C TYR A 166 2.33 0.31 8.47
N ILE A 167 2.18 -0.67 9.35
CA ILE A 167 0.94 -0.86 10.12
C ILE A 167 0.66 0.36 11.01
N HIS A 168 1.68 0.84 11.73
CA HIS A 168 1.53 2.04 12.56
C HIS A 168 1.26 3.28 11.71
N TRP A 169 1.90 3.41 10.56
CA TRP A 169 1.67 4.51 9.62
C TRP A 169 0.23 4.53 9.10
N GLU A 170 -0.31 3.40 8.70
CA GLU A 170 -1.72 3.28 8.31
C GLU A 170 -2.66 3.66 9.47
N ALA A 171 -2.35 3.21 10.67
CA ALA A 171 -3.11 3.58 11.85
C ALA A 171 -3.05 5.10 12.13
N CYS A 172 -1.89 5.72 11.96
CA CYS A 172 -1.74 7.18 12.09
C CYS A 172 -2.55 7.94 11.04
N LYS A 173 -2.58 7.46 9.80
CA LYS A 173 -3.44 8.05 8.74
C LYS A 173 -4.92 7.92 9.08
N ALA A 174 -5.28 6.88 9.80
CA ALA A 174 -6.65 6.57 10.20
C ALA A 174 -7.12 7.31 11.44
N ASP A 175 -6.23 7.59 12.35
CA ASP A 175 -6.53 8.25 13.61
C ASP A 175 -6.59 9.77 13.42
N LYS A 176 -7.78 10.35 13.58
CA LYS A 176 -8.01 11.79 13.42
C LYS A 176 -7.21 12.66 14.41
N ARG A 177 -6.68 12.10 15.47
CA ARG A 177 -5.81 12.79 16.43
C ARG A 177 -4.37 12.88 15.97
N SER A 178 -3.99 12.05 15.01
CA SER A 178 -2.61 12.01 14.52
C SER A 178 -2.36 13.17 13.57
N PHE A 179 -1.35 13.96 13.87
CA PHE A 179 -0.84 15.03 12.99
C PHE A 179 0.40 14.59 12.21
N GLY A 180 0.83 13.35 12.38
CA GLY A 180 2.00 12.81 11.74
C GLY A 180 2.65 11.69 12.55
N ASN A 181 3.83 11.28 12.13
CA ASN A 181 4.61 10.24 12.77
C ASN A 181 6.07 10.67 12.88
N THR A 182 6.64 10.53 14.08
CA THR A 182 8.07 10.69 14.30
C THR A 182 8.72 9.32 14.40
N TYR A 183 9.61 9.01 13.45
CA TYR A 183 10.26 7.71 13.36
C TYR A 183 11.74 7.81 13.74
N LEU A 184 12.08 7.28 14.91
CA LEU A 184 13.47 7.13 15.36
C LEU A 184 14.05 5.83 14.79
N LYS A 185 15.13 5.94 14.05
CA LYS A 185 15.71 4.81 13.33
C LYS A 185 17.23 4.82 13.37
N ILE A 186 17.82 3.65 13.22
CA ILE A 186 19.25 3.52 12.97
C ILE A 186 19.62 3.91 11.54
N ARG A 187 20.88 4.26 11.34
CA ARG A 187 21.43 4.52 10.00
C ARG A 187 21.28 3.26 9.13
N ARG A 188 21.00 3.44 7.82
CA ARG A 188 20.87 2.36 6.81
C ARG A 188 19.65 1.43 7.01
N SER A 189 18.63 1.88 7.72
CA SER A 189 17.36 1.11 7.87
C SER A 189 16.50 1.04 6.60
N GLY A 190 16.86 1.71 5.50
CA GLY A 190 16.06 1.77 4.28
C GLY A 190 14.95 2.81 4.29
N PHE A 191 14.76 3.54 5.40
CA PHE A 191 13.63 4.45 5.59
C PHE A 191 13.49 5.53 4.51
N SER A 192 14.59 6.04 3.95
CA SER A 192 14.52 7.02 2.88
C SER A 192 13.81 6.49 1.62
N TYR A 193 13.96 5.19 1.33
CA TYR A 193 13.22 4.54 0.24
C TYR A 193 11.76 4.30 0.60
N MET A 194 11.47 3.92 1.86
CA MET A 194 10.09 3.76 2.34
C MET A 194 9.31 5.08 2.27
N GLY A 195 9.91 6.18 2.75
CA GLY A 195 9.29 7.51 2.66
C GLY A 195 9.15 8.02 1.23
N SER A 196 10.12 7.72 0.36
CA SER A 196 10.03 8.10 -1.06
C SER A 196 8.99 7.29 -1.81
N GLU A 197 8.85 6.01 -1.48
CA GLU A 197 7.77 5.16 -2.00
C GLU A 197 6.41 5.70 -1.59
N GLU A 198 6.23 6.02 -0.31
CA GLU A 198 4.95 6.54 0.18
C GLU A 198 4.58 7.88 -0.48
N CYS A 199 5.57 8.74 -0.75
CA CYS A 199 5.35 9.95 -1.54
C CYS A 199 4.84 9.62 -2.96
N ALA A 200 5.48 8.70 -3.64
CA ALA A 200 5.08 8.27 -4.99
C ALA A 200 3.71 7.57 -4.97
N ASN A 201 3.50 6.70 -3.98
CA ASN A 201 2.28 5.93 -3.81
C ASN A 201 1.06 6.85 -3.57
N ILE A 202 1.11 7.72 -2.56
CA ILE A 202 0.02 8.66 -2.25
C ILE A 202 -0.21 9.60 -3.44
N GLY A 203 0.85 10.17 -4.02
CA GLY A 203 0.73 11.08 -5.16
C GLY A 203 0.08 10.45 -6.38
N SER A 204 0.22 9.14 -6.55
CA SER A 204 -0.35 8.43 -7.71
C SER A 204 -1.82 8.00 -7.54
N ILE A 205 -2.37 7.98 -6.32
CA ILE A 205 -3.74 7.48 -6.05
C ILE A 205 -4.67 8.52 -5.44
N THR A 206 -4.13 9.57 -4.84
CA THR A 206 -4.95 10.54 -4.12
C THR A 206 -5.15 11.80 -4.97
N LYS A 207 -6.40 12.06 -5.30
CA LYS A 207 -6.77 13.28 -6.02
C LYS A 207 -6.43 14.52 -5.18
N ASP A 208 -5.89 15.53 -5.83
CA ASP A 208 -5.53 16.83 -5.25
C ASP A 208 -4.50 16.76 -4.10
N ALA A 209 -3.78 15.64 -3.97
CA ALA A 209 -2.73 15.49 -2.97
C ALA A 209 -1.53 16.41 -3.30
N ARG A 210 -1.04 17.08 -2.27
CA ARG A 210 0.21 17.86 -2.33
C ARG A 210 1.20 17.28 -1.33
N ILE A 211 2.33 16.80 -1.84
CA ILE A 211 3.33 16.10 -1.05
C ILE A 211 4.64 16.87 -1.13
N GLY A 212 5.19 17.21 0.03
CA GLY A 212 6.44 17.94 0.14
C GLY A 212 7.52 17.12 0.83
N ILE A 213 8.77 17.29 0.39
CA ILE A 213 9.95 16.71 1.03
C ILE A 213 10.75 17.85 1.64
N LEU A 214 10.93 17.77 2.96
CA LEU A 214 11.80 18.66 3.71
C LEU A 214 13.06 17.91 4.13
N SER A 215 14.20 18.55 4.02
CA SER A 215 15.48 18.00 4.45
C SER A 215 16.35 19.11 5.06
N LYS A 216 17.54 18.74 5.54
CA LYS A 216 18.50 19.69 6.12
C LYS A 216 18.81 20.86 5.17
N THR A 217 18.94 20.56 3.88
CA THR A 217 19.15 21.55 2.82
C THR A 217 18.20 21.31 1.65
N GLY A 218 17.95 22.36 0.85
CA GLY A 218 17.18 22.21 -0.38
C GLY A 218 17.84 21.27 -1.39
N ALA A 219 19.17 21.22 -1.42
CA ALA A 219 19.93 20.29 -2.26
C ALA A 219 19.69 18.82 -1.85
N ASP A 220 19.66 18.51 -0.55
CA ASP A 220 19.37 17.18 -0.04
C ASP A 220 17.92 16.75 -0.35
N ALA A 221 16.97 17.68 -0.18
CA ALA A 221 15.56 17.43 -0.54
C ALA A 221 15.42 17.13 -2.03
N LYS A 222 16.05 17.94 -2.88
CA LYS A 222 16.08 17.76 -4.33
C LYS A 222 16.72 16.43 -4.72
N LYS A 223 17.83 16.04 -4.09
CA LYS A 223 18.50 14.77 -4.33
C LYS A 223 17.60 13.60 -3.94
N MET A 224 16.92 13.64 -2.80
CA MET A 224 15.96 12.62 -2.41
C MET A 224 14.82 12.47 -3.43
N PHE A 225 14.33 13.59 -3.93
CA PHE A 225 13.29 13.61 -4.96
C PHE A 225 13.78 12.99 -6.27
N THR A 226 14.88 13.47 -6.84
CA THR A 226 15.39 13.03 -8.15
C THR A 226 15.94 11.60 -8.15
N ASP A 227 16.59 11.19 -7.06
CA ASP A 227 17.28 9.90 -7.00
C ASP A 227 16.38 8.77 -6.47
N LYS A 228 15.24 9.11 -5.84
CA LYS A 228 14.36 8.09 -5.24
C LYS A 228 12.92 8.21 -5.70
N VAL A 229 12.22 9.32 -5.45
CA VAL A 229 10.79 9.45 -5.75
C VAL A 229 10.52 9.30 -7.25
N VAL A 230 11.25 10.02 -8.07
CA VAL A 230 11.08 9.99 -9.54
C VAL A 230 11.37 8.60 -10.11
N PRO A 231 12.50 7.95 -9.79
CA PRO A 231 12.76 6.58 -10.25
C PRO A 231 11.72 5.57 -9.78
N ILE A 232 11.25 5.66 -8.53
CA ILE A 232 10.19 4.76 -8.01
C ILE A 232 8.93 4.91 -8.86
N SER A 233 8.42 6.13 -9.03
CA SER A 233 7.24 6.41 -9.84
C SER A 233 7.41 5.93 -11.29
N ASN A 234 8.58 6.17 -11.90
CA ASN A 234 8.87 5.75 -13.27
C ASN A 234 8.97 4.24 -13.45
N ASN A 235 9.30 3.49 -12.40
CA ASN A 235 9.39 2.03 -12.44
C ASN A 235 8.08 1.31 -12.10
N TYR A 236 7.03 2.02 -11.69
CA TYR A 236 5.73 1.38 -11.51
C TYR A 236 5.24 0.70 -12.79
N PRO A 237 4.53 -0.42 -12.70
CA PRO A 237 3.87 -1.01 -13.87
C PRO A 237 2.84 -0.03 -14.44
N PHE A 238 2.54 -0.16 -15.73
CA PHE A 238 1.70 0.80 -16.46
C PHE A 238 0.35 1.05 -15.78
N PHE A 239 -0.23 0.04 -15.14
CA PHE A 239 -1.54 0.15 -14.48
C PHE A 239 -1.51 0.93 -13.16
N PHE A 240 -0.34 1.11 -12.55
CA PHE A 240 -0.16 2.00 -11.39
C PHE A 240 0.42 3.36 -11.75
N LYS A 241 0.80 3.54 -12.99
CA LYS A 241 1.44 4.76 -13.45
C LYS A 241 0.39 5.78 -13.88
N PRO A 242 0.18 6.88 -13.14
CA PRO A 242 -0.73 7.94 -13.57
C PRO A 242 -0.16 8.67 -14.78
N ILE A 243 -1.00 9.42 -15.47
CA ILE A 243 -0.55 10.27 -16.56
C ILE A 243 0.27 11.41 -15.96
N GLN A 244 1.55 11.43 -16.27
CA GLN A 244 2.45 12.48 -15.83
C GLN A 244 2.19 13.75 -16.64
N ASP A 245 2.16 14.89 -15.94
CA ASP A 245 2.14 16.20 -16.54
C ASP A 245 3.54 16.82 -16.42
N GLY A 246 4.06 17.40 -17.51
CA GLY A 246 5.38 18.00 -17.56
C GLY A 246 6.49 17.08 -18.09
N MET A 247 7.72 17.31 -17.61
CA MET A 247 8.93 16.66 -18.15
C MET A 247 9.10 15.21 -17.70
N ASP A 248 9.62 14.36 -18.57
CA ASP A 248 9.93 12.95 -18.26
C ASP A 248 10.93 12.77 -17.12
N LYS A 249 11.81 13.76 -16.90
CA LYS A 249 12.80 13.78 -15.81
C LYS A 249 12.63 15.03 -14.95
N PRO A 250 11.62 15.07 -14.10
CA PRO A 250 11.36 16.22 -13.26
C PRO A 250 12.48 16.43 -12.24
N LYS A 251 12.87 17.69 -12.03
CA LYS A 251 13.97 18.06 -11.11
C LYS A 251 13.47 18.59 -9.77
N THR A 252 12.27 19.13 -9.72
CA THR A 252 11.74 19.81 -8.53
C THR A 252 10.30 19.43 -8.20
N GLU A 253 9.53 19.04 -9.21
CA GLU A 253 8.11 18.73 -9.07
C GLU A 253 7.74 17.56 -9.98
N LEU A 254 6.93 16.64 -9.47
CA LEU A 254 6.29 15.56 -10.20
C LEU A 254 4.79 15.80 -10.11
N ALA A 255 4.17 16.15 -11.24
CA ALA A 255 2.76 16.40 -11.33
C ALA A 255 2.05 15.30 -12.14
N PHE A 256 0.83 14.99 -11.73
CA PHE A 256 -0.03 14.05 -12.42
C PHE A 256 -1.34 14.74 -12.80
N ARG A 257 -1.90 14.34 -13.94
CA ARG A 257 -3.19 14.85 -14.40
C ARG A 257 -4.26 13.75 -14.42
N VAL A 258 -5.48 14.15 -14.18
CA VAL A 258 -6.63 13.27 -14.39
C VAL A 258 -6.89 13.18 -15.90
N PRO A 259 -7.11 11.99 -16.46
CA PRO A 259 -7.50 11.86 -17.86
C PRO A 259 -8.76 12.69 -18.16
N ALA A 260 -8.78 13.38 -19.30
CA ALA A 260 -9.97 14.08 -19.75
C ALA A 260 -11.14 13.08 -19.93
N SER A 261 -12.35 13.49 -19.59
CA SER A 261 -13.55 12.65 -19.68
C SER A 261 -13.85 12.18 -21.14
N LYS A 262 -13.33 12.89 -22.12
CA LYS A 262 -13.31 12.50 -23.53
C LYS A 262 -11.86 12.45 -23.99
N ILE A 263 -11.34 11.26 -24.15
CA ILE A 263 -10.04 11.04 -24.77
C ILE A 263 -10.21 11.23 -26.27
N THR A 264 -9.88 12.39 -26.79
CA THR A 264 -9.74 12.61 -28.23
C THR A 264 -8.38 12.10 -28.68
N LYS A 265 -8.23 11.72 -29.97
CA LYS A 265 -6.92 11.33 -30.52
C LYS A 265 -5.84 12.37 -30.22
N LYS A 266 -6.18 13.65 -30.21
CA LYS A 266 -5.27 14.74 -29.89
C LYS A 266 -4.77 14.69 -28.45
N ASN A 267 -5.63 14.32 -27.49
CA ASN A 267 -5.26 14.21 -26.07
C ASN A 267 -4.53 12.91 -25.74
N MET A 268 -4.44 11.97 -26.70
CA MET A 268 -3.70 10.73 -26.52
C MET A 268 -2.20 10.88 -26.82
N TYR A 269 -1.81 11.94 -27.50
CA TYR A 269 -0.41 12.16 -27.95
C TYR A 269 0.22 13.41 -27.34
N GLU A 270 -0.53 14.20 -26.59
CA GLU A 270 -0.03 15.26 -25.72
C GLU A 270 0.14 14.76 -24.27
#